data_ff884e9ebfca7e9ce62e740d50a2a2a0
#
_entry.id   ff884e9ebfca7e9ce62e740d50a2a2a0
#
_cell.length_a   1.000
_cell.length_b   1.000
_cell.length_c   1.000
_cell.angle_alpha   90.00
_cell.angle_beta   90.00
_cell.angle_gamma   90.00
#
_symmetry.space_group_name_H-M   'P 1'
#
loop_
_entity.id
_entity.type
_entity.pdbx_description
1 polymer ?
#
loop_
_entity_poly.entity_id
_entity_poly.type
_entity_poly.pdbx_seq_one_letter_code
_entity_poly.pdbx_strand_id
1 'polypeptide(L)'
;MELKIPTPEQAYWGLRAMKTVALADGALDDAELHMMETLQRIFSTTYSLEELAPIATADLAQAFPDPQLRRQLVQGLIIMSLIDREASPQETDLIEQYAQALDVSIPEVKDLRYLLKGEILRLRLDLARRFWLREKVVGIWNEEGIRGIYKLVRGLMGKYENAELAARYKALEQYPAGSLGRAYWDYCSKNGFALPGEKGGAPAP
;
A
#
# COMPACT_ATOMS: atom_id res chain seq x y z
N MET A 1 -7.29 -11.34 -7.39
CA MET A 1 -6.22 -11.11 -8.40
C MET A 1 -5.25 -12.26 -8.25
N GLU A 2 -5.02 -13.02 -9.31
CA GLU A 2 -4.07 -14.13 -9.27
C GLU A 2 -2.67 -13.57 -9.56
N LEU A 3 -1.70 -13.88 -8.69
CA LEU A 3 -0.32 -13.48 -8.87
C LEU A 3 0.31 -14.31 -9.99
N LYS A 4 0.89 -13.66 -11.00
CA LYS A 4 1.63 -14.29 -12.07
C LYS A 4 3.12 -14.29 -11.71
N ILE A 5 3.75 -15.45 -11.79
CA ILE A 5 5.18 -15.59 -11.50
C ILE A 5 5.95 -15.09 -12.73
N PRO A 6 6.87 -14.12 -12.57
CA PRO A 6 7.72 -13.66 -13.66
C PRO A 6 8.76 -14.72 -14.05
N THR A 7 9.23 -14.69 -15.28
CA THR A 7 10.43 -15.46 -15.64
C THR A 7 11.66 -14.95 -14.88
N PRO A 8 12.74 -15.73 -14.75
CA PRO A 8 13.97 -15.25 -14.12
C PRO A 8 14.50 -13.95 -14.72
N GLU A 9 14.42 -13.80 -16.04
CA GLU A 9 14.82 -12.57 -16.74
C GLU A 9 13.92 -11.41 -16.37
N GLN A 10 12.59 -11.59 -16.33
CA GLN A 10 11.65 -10.56 -15.88
C GLN A 10 11.84 -10.21 -14.41
N ALA A 11 12.14 -11.20 -13.55
CA ALA A 11 12.48 -10.94 -12.15
C ALA A 11 13.74 -10.08 -12.03
N TYR A 12 14.78 -10.34 -12.84
CA TYR A 12 15.98 -9.51 -12.92
C TYR A 12 15.66 -8.05 -13.26
N TRP A 13 14.87 -7.83 -14.31
CA TRP A 13 14.46 -6.48 -14.73
C TRP A 13 13.58 -5.79 -13.67
N GLY A 14 12.69 -6.55 -13.04
CA GLY A 14 11.83 -6.05 -11.97
C GLY A 14 12.62 -5.61 -10.73
N LEU A 15 13.61 -6.40 -10.31
CA LEU A 15 14.49 -6.06 -9.19
C LEU A 15 15.35 -4.83 -9.48
N ARG A 16 15.81 -4.65 -10.72
CA ARG A 16 16.51 -3.42 -11.14
C ARG A 16 15.61 -2.20 -11.04
N ALA A 17 14.34 -2.31 -11.49
CA ALA A 17 13.38 -1.23 -11.37
C ALA A 17 13.11 -0.87 -9.89
N MET A 18 12.94 -1.87 -9.03
CA MET A 18 12.77 -1.67 -7.59
C MET A 18 13.95 -0.95 -6.97
N LYS A 19 15.18 -1.42 -7.25
CA LYS A 19 16.40 -0.76 -6.79
C LYS A 19 16.52 0.68 -7.31
N THR A 20 16.09 0.93 -8.55
CA THR A 20 16.13 2.27 -9.13
C THR A 20 15.16 3.22 -8.41
N VAL A 21 13.97 2.74 -8.04
CA VAL A 21 13.00 3.51 -7.25
C VAL A 21 13.54 3.76 -5.85
N ALA A 22 13.98 2.73 -5.15
CA ALA A 22 14.53 2.83 -3.80
C ALA A 22 15.73 3.80 -3.69
N LEU A 23 16.55 3.89 -4.72
CA LEU A 23 17.67 4.83 -4.77
C LEU A 23 17.30 6.25 -5.24
N ALA A 24 16.05 6.51 -5.57
CA ALA A 24 15.64 7.81 -6.11
C ALA A 24 15.74 8.96 -5.10
N ASP A 25 15.63 8.67 -3.82
CA ASP A 25 15.79 9.61 -2.71
C ASP A 25 17.21 9.61 -2.08
N GLY A 26 18.08 8.69 -2.50
CA GLY A 26 19.52 8.71 -2.23
C GLY A 26 20.11 7.47 -1.58
N ALA A 27 19.38 6.66 -0.83
CA ALA A 27 19.92 5.48 -0.16
C ALA A 27 18.90 4.35 -0.05
N LEU A 28 19.33 3.12 -0.29
CA LEU A 28 18.55 1.91 -0.06
C LEU A 28 18.50 1.63 1.45
N ASP A 29 17.33 1.54 2.03
CA ASP A 29 17.15 1.22 3.43
C ASP A 29 17.09 -0.29 3.70
N ASP A 30 17.13 -0.69 4.99
CA ASP A 30 17.09 -2.10 5.39
C ASP A 30 15.75 -2.77 5.04
N ALA A 31 14.63 -2.06 5.06
CA ALA A 31 13.31 -2.61 4.77
C ALA A 31 13.14 -2.87 3.27
N GLU A 32 13.62 -1.95 2.44
CA GLU A 32 13.67 -2.08 0.99
C GLU A 32 14.57 -3.23 0.54
N LEU A 33 15.78 -3.31 1.12
CA LEU A 33 16.70 -4.41 0.86
C LEU A 33 16.05 -5.75 1.22
N HIS A 34 15.46 -5.85 2.40
CA HIS A 34 14.78 -7.06 2.86
C HIS A 34 13.59 -7.46 1.97
N MET A 35 12.85 -6.49 1.44
CA MET A 35 11.80 -6.75 0.45
C MET A 35 12.38 -7.35 -0.82
N MET A 36 13.46 -6.79 -1.37
CA MET A 36 14.11 -7.30 -2.58
C MET A 36 14.65 -8.73 -2.37
N GLU A 37 15.27 -9.02 -1.24
CA GLU A 37 15.73 -10.36 -0.87
C GLU A 37 14.56 -11.36 -0.77
N THR A 38 13.43 -10.92 -0.22
CA THR A 38 12.23 -11.74 -0.10
C THR A 38 11.65 -12.08 -1.47
N LEU A 39 11.61 -11.12 -2.38
CA LEU A 39 11.16 -11.33 -3.76
C LEU A 39 12.09 -12.28 -4.52
N GLN A 40 13.41 -12.19 -4.33
CA GLN A 40 14.34 -13.16 -4.90
C GLN A 40 14.04 -14.59 -4.44
N ARG A 41 13.73 -14.79 -3.16
CA ARG A 41 13.33 -16.11 -2.62
C ARG A 41 12.04 -16.60 -3.26
N ILE A 42 11.04 -15.74 -3.40
CA ILE A 42 9.74 -16.06 -4.02
C ILE A 42 9.92 -16.45 -5.50
N PHE A 43 10.76 -15.71 -6.23
CA PHE A 43 10.99 -15.95 -7.65
C PHE A 43 12.10 -16.98 -7.93
N SER A 44 12.68 -17.58 -6.88
CA SER A 44 13.78 -18.54 -6.98
C SER A 44 14.96 -18.03 -7.80
N THR A 45 15.35 -16.76 -7.54
CA THR A 45 16.49 -16.09 -8.17
C THR A 45 17.58 -15.77 -7.13
N THR A 46 18.82 -15.59 -7.57
CA THR A 46 19.99 -15.36 -6.69
C THR A 46 20.91 -14.30 -7.28
N TYR A 47 20.35 -13.17 -7.70
CA TYR A 47 21.17 -12.05 -8.22
C TYR A 47 21.86 -11.32 -7.07
N SER A 48 23.08 -10.83 -7.29
CA SER A 48 23.72 -9.89 -6.38
C SER A 48 22.98 -8.55 -6.42
N LEU A 49 22.26 -8.22 -5.34
CA LEU A 49 21.49 -6.98 -5.27
C LEU A 49 22.37 -5.74 -5.34
N GLU A 50 23.62 -5.84 -4.86
CA GLU A 50 24.61 -4.76 -4.91
C GLU A 50 25.01 -4.44 -6.36
N GLU A 51 25.15 -5.47 -7.21
CA GLU A 51 25.58 -5.34 -8.60
C GLU A 51 24.45 -4.97 -9.58
N LEU A 52 23.19 -4.98 -9.13
CA LEU A 52 22.07 -4.56 -9.97
C LEU A 52 22.21 -3.09 -10.36
N ALA A 53 22.46 -2.82 -11.64
CA ALA A 53 22.49 -1.46 -12.17
C ALA A 53 21.08 -0.88 -12.29
N PRO A 54 20.91 0.44 -12.11
CA PRO A 54 19.65 1.13 -12.41
C PRO A 54 19.16 0.83 -13.84
N ILE A 55 17.84 0.98 -14.07
CA ILE A 55 17.22 0.72 -15.37
C ILE A 55 16.47 1.93 -15.88
N ALA A 56 16.63 2.24 -17.16
CA ALA A 56 15.84 3.25 -17.84
C ALA A 56 14.41 2.74 -18.14
N THR A 57 13.45 3.67 -18.21
CA THR A 57 12.03 3.36 -18.44
C THR A 57 11.80 2.63 -19.77
N ALA A 58 12.51 3.01 -20.83
CA ALA A 58 12.39 2.40 -22.15
C ALA A 58 12.81 0.93 -22.17
N ASP A 59 13.91 0.59 -21.48
CA ASP A 59 14.41 -0.78 -21.40
C ASP A 59 13.46 -1.67 -20.61
N LEU A 60 12.86 -1.14 -19.55
CA LEU A 60 11.89 -1.87 -18.73
C LEU A 60 10.64 -2.24 -19.53
N ALA A 61 10.14 -1.34 -20.38
CA ALA A 61 8.95 -1.59 -21.20
C ALA A 61 9.11 -2.78 -22.13
N GLN A 62 10.31 -2.99 -22.66
CA GLN A 62 10.61 -4.12 -23.56
C GLN A 62 10.66 -5.46 -22.81
N ALA A 63 11.11 -5.47 -21.58
CA ALA A 63 11.24 -6.68 -20.76
C ALA A 63 9.89 -7.28 -20.32
N PHE A 64 8.82 -6.47 -20.31
CA PHE A 64 7.50 -6.89 -19.83
C PHE A 64 6.44 -6.83 -20.94
N PRO A 65 6.33 -7.83 -21.83
CA PRO A 65 5.28 -7.88 -22.85
C PRO A 65 3.88 -8.14 -22.28
N ASP A 66 3.78 -8.81 -21.11
CA ASP A 66 2.52 -9.21 -20.49
C ASP A 66 1.89 -8.08 -19.67
N PRO A 67 0.64 -7.64 -20.00
CA PRO A 67 -0.04 -6.55 -19.29
C PRO A 67 -0.29 -6.83 -17.80
N GLN A 68 -0.49 -8.10 -17.42
CA GLN A 68 -0.69 -8.47 -16.01
C GLN A 68 0.60 -8.30 -15.22
N LEU A 69 1.74 -8.75 -15.76
CA LEU A 69 3.04 -8.57 -15.14
C LEU A 69 3.46 -7.09 -15.06
N ARG A 70 3.14 -6.29 -16.07
CA ARG A 70 3.33 -4.82 -16.04
C ARG A 70 2.61 -4.21 -14.83
N ARG A 71 1.32 -4.54 -14.67
CA ARG A 71 0.53 -4.06 -13.54
C ARG A 71 1.09 -4.52 -12.20
N GLN A 72 1.46 -5.80 -12.08
CA GLN A 72 2.07 -6.35 -10.85
C GLN A 72 3.39 -5.63 -10.52
N LEU A 73 4.22 -5.36 -11.52
CA LEU A 73 5.45 -4.62 -11.32
C LEU A 73 5.19 -3.22 -10.77
N VAL A 74 4.30 -2.44 -11.39
CA VAL A 74 3.99 -1.08 -10.92
C VAL A 74 3.40 -1.11 -9.50
N GLN A 75 2.55 -2.09 -9.18
CA GLN A 75 2.05 -2.29 -7.81
C GLN A 75 3.18 -2.62 -6.83
N GLY A 76 4.14 -3.45 -7.24
CA GLY A 76 5.34 -3.75 -6.45
C GLY A 76 6.21 -2.51 -6.20
N LEU A 77 6.36 -1.63 -7.19
CA LEU A 77 7.09 -0.37 -7.05
C LEU A 77 6.40 0.59 -6.07
N ILE A 78 5.06 0.66 -6.09
CA ILE A 78 4.29 1.43 -5.10
C ILE A 78 4.49 0.89 -3.68
N ILE A 79 4.48 -0.45 -3.51
CA ILE A 79 4.73 -1.06 -2.21
C ILE A 79 6.16 -0.76 -1.75
N MET A 80 7.14 -0.82 -2.66
CA MET A 80 8.53 -0.49 -2.37
C MET A 80 8.66 0.92 -1.80
N SER A 81 8.07 1.93 -2.43
CA SER A 81 8.11 3.32 -1.98
C SER A 81 7.34 3.61 -0.68
N LEU A 82 6.60 2.65 -0.16
CA LEU A 82 5.83 2.80 1.09
C LEU A 82 6.35 1.94 2.24
N ILE A 83 7.35 1.09 1.99
CA ILE A 83 7.75 0.07 2.96
C ILE A 83 8.48 0.69 4.16
N ASP A 84 9.21 1.77 3.93
CA ASP A 84 9.89 2.58 4.95
C ASP A 84 8.96 3.63 5.59
N ARG A 85 7.71 3.79 5.09
CA ARG A 85 6.65 4.73 5.51
C ARG A 85 6.85 6.17 5.05
N GLU A 86 7.84 6.46 4.24
CA GLU A 86 8.18 7.80 3.78
C GLU A 86 8.33 7.85 2.26
N ALA A 87 7.24 7.59 1.51
CA ALA A 87 7.28 7.77 0.05
C ALA A 87 7.78 9.16 -0.33
N SER A 88 8.85 9.23 -1.08
CA SER A 88 9.43 10.49 -1.54
C SER A 88 8.76 11.01 -2.83
N PRO A 89 8.82 12.32 -3.11
CA PRO A 89 8.38 12.85 -4.41
C PRO A 89 9.17 12.24 -5.58
N GLN A 90 10.47 11.98 -5.40
CA GLN A 90 11.37 11.44 -6.40
C GLN A 90 10.98 10.02 -6.80
N GLU A 91 10.70 9.16 -5.82
CA GLU A 91 10.20 7.80 -6.06
C GLU A 91 8.86 7.82 -6.78
N THR A 92 7.93 8.68 -6.33
CA THR A 92 6.59 8.78 -6.94
C THR A 92 6.67 9.22 -8.39
N ASP A 93 7.51 10.22 -8.70
CA ASP A 93 7.70 10.69 -10.08
C ASP A 93 8.30 9.58 -10.96
N LEU A 94 9.23 8.79 -10.43
CA LEU A 94 9.83 7.67 -11.15
C LEU A 94 8.83 6.52 -11.37
N ILE A 95 8.02 6.19 -10.37
CA ILE A 95 6.95 5.18 -10.50
C ILE A 95 5.95 5.60 -11.58
N GLU A 96 5.58 6.88 -11.66
CA GLU A 96 4.71 7.37 -12.73
C GLU A 96 5.36 7.26 -14.12
N GLN A 97 6.65 7.56 -14.24
CA GLN A 97 7.37 7.38 -15.49
C GLN A 97 7.39 5.90 -15.93
N TYR A 98 7.63 4.98 -14.99
CA TYR A 98 7.56 3.55 -15.26
C TYR A 98 6.15 3.10 -15.63
N ALA A 99 5.12 3.57 -14.93
CA ALA A 99 3.73 3.24 -15.24
C ALA A 99 3.34 3.71 -16.65
N GLN A 100 3.76 4.91 -17.05
CA GLN A 100 3.56 5.45 -18.41
C GLN A 100 4.28 4.62 -19.46
N ALA A 101 5.57 4.31 -19.25
CA ALA A 101 6.36 3.51 -20.20
C ALA A 101 5.83 2.08 -20.37
N LEU A 102 5.26 1.51 -19.32
CA LEU A 102 4.63 0.19 -19.31
C LEU A 102 3.18 0.20 -19.83
N ASP A 103 2.64 1.37 -20.19
CA ASP A 103 1.22 1.55 -20.57
C ASP A 103 0.27 1.02 -19.48
N VAL A 104 0.57 1.32 -18.22
CA VAL A 104 -0.22 0.91 -17.07
C VAL A 104 -0.87 2.11 -16.42
N SER A 105 -2.21 2.14 -16.48
CA SER A 105 -3.00 3.12 -15.74
C SER A 105 -3.57 2.47 -14.50
N ILE A 106 -2.99 2.75 -13.34
CA ILE A 106 -3.53 2.31 -12.05
C ILE A 106 -3.87 3.51 -11.18
N PRO A 107 -5.10 3.52 -10.64
CA PRO A 107 -5.56 4.59 -9.76
C PRO A 107 -4.69 4.76 -8.51
N GLU A 108 -4.03 3.69 -8.06
CA GLU A 108 -3.17 3.65 -6.88
C GLU A 108 -1.96 4.60 -6.98
N VAL A 109 -1.47 4.89 -8.18
CA VAL A 109 -0.40 5.89 -8.39
C VAL A 109 -0.90 7.30 -8.01
N LYS A 110 -2.16 7.62 -8.29
CA LYS A 110 -2.78 8.89 -7.86
C LYS A 110 -2.94 8.95 -6.34
N ASP A 111 -3.25 7.82 -5.72
CA ASP A 111 -3.38 7.72 -4.27
C ASP A 111 -2.06 8.00 -3.56
N LEU A 112 -0.95 7.53 -4.11
CA LEU A 112 0.38 7.85 -3.63
C LEU A 112 0.64 9.37 -3.63
N ARG A 113 0.23 10.09 -4.69
CA ARG A 113 0.33 11.56 -4.72
C ARG A 113 -0.56 12.25 -3.68
N TYR A 114 -1.75 11.73 -3.43
CA TYR A 114 -2.61 12.28 -2.37
C TYR A 114 -2.00 12.08 -0.99
N LEU A 115 -1.36 10.92 -0.76
CA LEU A 115 -0.65 10.64 0.48
C LEU A 115 0.49 11.63 0.71
N LEU A 116 1.36 11.83 -0.29
CA LEU A 116 2.49 12.77 -0.24
C LEU A 116 2.08 14.21 0.02
N LYS A 117 0.96 14.65 -0.58
CA LYS A 117 0.43 16.00 -0.38
C LYS A 117 -0.31 16.18 0.95
N GLY A 118 -0.39 15.14 1.78
CA GLY A 118 -1.19 15.16 2.98
C GLY A 118 -2.71 15.29 2.73
N GLU A 119 -3.16 15.05 1.49
CA GLU A 119 -4.56 15.12 1.09
C GLU A 119 -5.34 13.85 1.51
N ILE A 120 -5.20 13.48 2.77
CA ILE A 120 -5.74 12.23 3.34
C ILE A 120 -7.26 12.09 3.09
N LEU A 121 -7.98 13.20 3.10
CA LEU A 121 -9.42 13.15 2.82
C LEU A 121 -9.69 12.74 1.36
N ARG A 122 -8.94 13.27 0.40
CA ARG A 122 -9.07 12.88 -1.02
C ARG A 122 -8.72 11.42 -1.23
N LEU A 123 -7.62 10.96 -0.62
CA LEU A 123 -7.22 9.56 -0.64
C LEU A 123 -8.35 8.66 -0.10
N ARG A 124 -8.90 8.98 1.09
CA ARG A 124 -10.01 8.23 1.70
C ARG A 124 -11.26 8.22 0.84
N LEU A 125 -11.60 9.34 0.22
CA LEU A 125 -12.77 9.43 -0.67
C LEU A 125 -12.57 8.61 -1.95
N ASP A 126 -11.37 8.60 -2.54
CA ASP A 126 -11.09 7.83 -3.75
C ASP A 126 -11.05 6.32 -3.46
N LEU A 127 -10.44 5.91 -2.35
CA LEU A 127 -10.48 4.53 -1.87
C LEU A 127 -11.91 4.07 -1.57
N ALA A 128 -12.69 4.89 -0.85
CA ALA A 128 -14.08 4.59 -0.55
C ALA A 128 -14.90 4.41 -1.83
N ARG A 129 -14.74 5.29 -2.82
CA ARG A 129 -15.42 5.20 -4.11
C ARG A 129 -15.11 3.91 -4.85
N ARG A 130 -13.87 3.42 -4.82
CA ARG A 130 -13.44 2.23 -5.55
C ARG A 130 -13.83 0.93 -4.87
N PHE A 131 -13.69 0.86 -3.54
CA PHE A 131 -13.85 -0.39 -2.80
C PHE A 131 -15.16 -0.53 -2.04
N TRP A 132 -15.86 0.58 -1.76
CA TRP A 132 -16.93 0.58 -0.76
C TRP A 132 -18.27 1.10 -1.21
N LEU A 133 -18.29 2.06 -2.14
CA LEU A 133 -19.49 2.91 -2.29
C LEU A 133 -20.66 2.22 -2.97
N ARG A 134 -20.44 1.29 -3.86
CA ARG A 134 -21.57 0.75 -4.65
C ARG A 134 -22.45 -0.22 -3.87
N GLU A 135 -21.86 -1.10 -3.10
CA GLU A 135 -22.63 -2.13 -2.38
C GLU A 135 -23.02 -1.69 -0.96
N LYS A 136 -22.11 -1.03 -0.25
CA LYS A 136 -22.37 -0.63 1.15
C LYS A 136 -23.25 0.63 1.28
N VAL A 137 -23.17 1.60 0.37
CA VAL A 137 -24.06 2.78 0.44
C VAL A 137 -25.52 2.38 0.26
N VAL A 138 -25.79 1.46 -0.65
CA VAL A 138 -27.15 0.93 -0.84
C VAL A 138 -27.63 0.14 0.38
N GLY A 139 -26.76 -0.68 0.99
CA GLY A 139 -27.07 -1.41 2.22
C GLY A 139 -27.32 -0.46 3.40
N ILE A 140 -26.41 0.49 3.65
CA ILE A 140 -26.54 1.48 4.71
C ILE A 140 -27.77 2.37 4.51
N TRP A 141 -28.06 2.76 3.28
CA TRP A 141 -29.26 3.54 2.98
C TRP A 141 -30.54 2.76 3.30
N ASN A 142 -30.59 1.49 2.97
CA ASN A 142 -31.73 0.64 3.23
C ASN A 142 -31.94 0.32 4.72
N GLU A 143 -30.85 0.19 5.48
CA GLU A 143 -30.88 -0.18 6.90
C GLU A 143 -30.97 1.03 7.84
N GLU A 144 -30.14 2.06 7.63
CA GLU A 144 -29.99 3.20 8.53
C GLU A 144 -30.38 4.56 7.92
N GLY A 145 -30.73 4.62 6.64
CA GLY A 145 -31.12 5.83 5.92
C GLY A 145 -30.05 6.95 5.99
N ILE A 146 -30.51 8.20 6.09
CA ILE A 146 -29.65 9.40 6.18
C ILE A 146 -28.66 9.32 7.37
N ARG A 147 -29.05 8.69 8.47
CA ARG A 147 -28.21 8.58 9.67
C ARG A 147 -26.99 7.69 9.44
N GLY A 148 -27.15 6.62 8.68
CA GLY A 148 -26.05 5.75 8.27
C GLY A 148 -25.09 6.45 7.32
N ILE A 149 -25.60 7.20 6.35
CA ILE A 149 -24.77 8.02 5.45
C ILE A 149 -23.97 9.07 6.21
N TYR A 150 -24.58 9.74 7.20
CA TYR A 150 -23.88 10.69 8.05
C TYR A 150 -22.73 10.04 8.85
N LYS A 151 -22.95 8.85 9.43
CA LYS A 151 -21.90 8.07 10.10
C LYS A 151 -20.77 7.68 9.16
N LEU A 152 -21.10 7.24 7.93
CA LEU A 152 -20.13 6.90 6.91
C LEU A 152 -19.26 8.09 6.54
N VAL A 153 -19.86 9.27 6.28
CA VAL A 153 -19.12 10.50 5.97
C VAL A 153 -18.23 10.91 7.12
N ARG A 154 -18.71 10.87 8.38
CA ARG A 154 -17.88 11.14 9.56
C ARG A 154 -16.72 10.17 9.69
N GLY A 155 -16.92 8.89 9.36
CA GLY A 155 -15.88 7.86 9.34
C GLY A 155 -14.79 8.20 8.31
N LEU A 156 -15.18 8.53 7.08
CA LEU A 156 -14.26 8.94 6.01
C LEU A 156 -13.47 10.22 6.37
N MET A 157 -14.08 11.12 7.11
CA MET A 157 -13.41 12.32 7.61
C MET A 157 -12.48 12.08 8.81
N GLY A 158 -12.37 10.83 9.29
CA GLY A 158 -11.57 10.49 10.48
C GLY A 158 -12.14 11.06 11.79
N LYS A 159 -13.42 11.45 11.78
CA LYS A 159 -14.14 12.02 12.94
C LYS A 159 -15.08 11.02 13.62
N TYR A 160 -14.99 9.74 13.20
CA TYR A 160 -15.77 8.69 13.83
C TYR A 160 -15.08 8.23 15.10
N GLU A 161 -15.80 8.29 16.20
CA GLU A 161 -15.38 7.75 17.48
C GLU A 161 -16.48 6.81 17.99
N ASN A 162 -16.07 5.64 18.46
CA ASN A 162 -16.94 4.67 19.10
C ASN A 162 -16.24 4.17 20.37
N ALA A 163 -16.64 4.73 21.51
CA ALA A 163 -15.99 4.47 22.79
C ALA A 163 -16.07 2.98 23.20
N GLU A 164 -17.17 2.29 22.90
CA GLU A 164 -17.33 0.86 23.20
C GLU A 164 -16.35 0.01 22.35
N LEU A 165 -16.27 0.29 21.06
CA LEU A 165 -15.35 -0.40 20.16
C LEU A 165 -13.89 -0.12 20.58
N ALA A 166 -13.55 1.13 20.86
CA ALA A 166 -12.21 1.51 21.32
C ALA A 166 -11.83 0.77 22.62
N ALA A 167 -12.75 0.66 23.57
CA ALA A 167 -12.52 -0.08 24.81
C ALA A 167 -12.27 -1.58 24.54
N ARG A 168 -13.00 -2.19 23.60
CA ARG A 168 -12.78 -3.60 23.21
C ARG A 168 -11.38 -3.82 22.61
N TYR A 169 -10.92 -2.91 21.73
CA TYR A 169 -9.59 -3.02 21.15
C TYR A 169 -8.48 -2.69 22.14
N LYS A 170 -8.69 -1.76 23.07
CA LYS A 170 -7.76 -1.50 24.17
C LYS A 170 -7.60 -2.71 25.12
N ALA A 171 -8.66 -3.47 25.35
CA ALA A 171 -8.60 -4.68 26.19
C ALA A 171 -7.67 -5.76 25.60
N LEU A 172 -7.29 -5.69 24.30
CA LEU A 172 -6.33 -6.61 23.71
C LEU A 172 -4.92 -6.50 24.32
N GLU A 173 -4.61 -5.39 24.97
CA GLU A 173 -3.39 -5.21 25.78
C GLU A 173 -3.25 -6.29 26.86
N GLN A 174 -4.35 -6.75 27.41
CA GLN A 174 -4.37 -7.73 28.52
C GLN A 174 -4.38 -9.19 28.03
N TYR A 175 -4.38 -9.40 26.71
CA TYR A 175 -4.38 -10.75 26.15
C TYR A 175 -3.00 -11.42 26.32
N PRO A 176 -2.97 -12.77 26.39
CA PRO A 176 -1.72 -13.51 26.56
C PRO A 176 -0.69 -13.16 25.48
N ALA A 177 0.58 -13.07 25.89
CA ALA A 177 1.69 -12.93 24.96
C ALA A 177 1.66 -14.04 23.89
N GLY A 178 1.85 -13.67 22.61
CA GLY A 178 1.78 -14.61 21.48
C GLY A 178 0.37 -14.82 20.91
N SER A 179 -0.69 -14.27 21.52
CA SER A 179 -2.01 -14.24 20.89
C SER A 179 -2.08 -13.21 19.77
N LEU A 180 -2.91 -13.46 18.75
CA LEU A 180 -3.13 -12.52 17.65
C LEU A 180 -3.61 -11.15 18.16
N GLY A 181 -4.51 -11.12 19.15
CA GLY A 181 -5.03 -9.88 19.74
C GLY A 181 -3.92 -9.05 20.39
N ARG A 182 -3.04 -9.69 21.19
CA ARG A 182 -1.89 -9.01 21.80
C ARG A 182 -0.90 -8.52 20.76
N ALA A 183 -0.57 -9.34 19.77
CA ALA A 183 0.34 -8.95 18.68
C ALA A 183 -0.19 -7.75 17.86
N TYR A 184 -1.51 -7.72 17.62
CA TYR A 184 -2.16 -6.59 16.95
C TYR A 184 -2.07 -5.30 17.80
N TRP A 185 -2.35 -5.39 19.11
CA TRP A 185 -2.24 -4.24 20.01
C TRP A 185 -0.80 -3.73 20.10
N ASP A 186 0.18 -4.62 20.28
CA ASP A 186 1.61 -4.28 20.33
C ASP A 186 2.06 -3.58 19.05
N TYR A 187 1.61 -4.08 17.87
CA TYR A 187 1.91 -3.48 16.58
C TYR A 187 1.32 -2.07 16.46
N CYS A 188 0.05 -1.88 16.78
CA CYS A 188 -0.58 -0.56 16.72
C CYS A 188 0.08 0.43 17.69
N SER A 189 0.33 0.01 18.95
CA SER A 189 0.96 0.85 19.96
C SER A 189 2.39 1.25 19.58
N LYS A 190 3.19 0.29 19.11
CA LYS A 190 4.58 0.55 18.70
C LYS A 190 4.66 1.54 17.53
N ASN A 191 3.68 1.51 16.64
CA ASN A 191 3.66 2.33 15.44
C ASN A 191 2.81 3.61 15.58
N GLY A 192 2.21 3.87 16.75
CA GLY A 192 1.37 5.04 16.97
C GLY A 192 0.08 5.05 16.16
N PHE A 193 -0.42 3.87 15.76
CA PHE A 193 -1.69 3.75 15.05
C PHE A 193 -2.87 3.83 16.01
N ALA A 194 -3.88 4.64 15.65
CA ALA A 194 -5.12 4.68 16.38
C ALA A 194 -5.88 3.35 16.22
N LEU A 195 -6.36 2.82 17.32
CA LEU A 195 -7.16 1.59 17.35
C LEU A 195 -8.56 1.84 16.75
N PRO A 196 -9.24 0.79 16.22
CA PRO A 196 -10.61 0.90 15.77
C PRO A 196 -11.52 1.48 16.87
N GLY A 197 -12.33 2.48 16.49
CA GLY A 197 -13.17 3.22 17.43
C GLY A 197 -12.53 4.46 18.05
N GLU A 198 -11.23 4.64 17.98
CA GLU A 198 -10.54 5.87 18.37
C GLU A 198 -10.62 6.92 17.25
N LYS A 199 -10.38 8.18 17.63
CA LYS A 199 -10.28 9.28 16.66
C LYS A 199 -9.12 9.02 15.70
N GLY A 200 -9.41 8.98 14.41
CA GLY A 200 -8.43 8.64 13.36
C GLY A 200 -8.25 7.14 13.12
N GLY A 201 -8.82 6.28 13.94
CA GLY A 201 -8.84 4.83 13.73
C GLY A 201 -9.74 4.41 12.56
N ALA A 202 -9.53 3.18 12.08
CA ALA A 202 -10.37 2.61 11.04
C ALA A 202 -11.83 2.51 11.51
N PRO A 203 -12.82 2.85 10.66
CA PRO A 203 -14.21 2.54 10.96
C PRO A 203 -14.37 1.02 11.05
N ALA A 204 -15.13 0.55 12.04
CA ALA A 204 -15.46 -0.87 12.12
C ALA A 204 -16.23 -1.33 10.88
N PRO A 205 -16.04 -2.58 10.45
CA PRO A 205 -16.80 -3.18 9.37
C PRO A 205 -18.28 -3.30 9.72
#